data_0156629f5abbf242de2c5e90035a2922
#
_entry.id   0156629f5abbf242de2c5e90035a2922
#
_cell.length_a   1.000
_cell.length_b   1.000
_cell.length_c   1.000
_cell.angle_alpha   90.00
_cell.angle_beta   90.00
_cell.angle_gamma   90.00
#
_symmetry.space_group_name_H-M   'P 1'
#
loop_
_entity.id
_entity.type
_entity.pdbx_description
1 polymer ?
#
loop_
_entity_poly.entity_id
_entity_poly.type
_entity_poly.pdbx_seq_one_letter_code
_entity_poly.pdbx_strand_id
1 'polypeptide(L)'
;MTRSGFVAIAGRPNVGKSTLANALVGAKVAIISDKPQTTRRAIRGIATGEDWQLVLVDLPGVQRPRDVLTTRMQRRVERELDDADGCLLVVNAEQGIGPGDRFIARLLGGASVPVVIAVNKIDRVTRGRLAEVLTDAAKLDVGDDVFPVSARTGDGVRALVDHFVSLLPEGPFYFPPEQHSDQPEEILLAELVREQVLARTTFSSSSSTSTLIACGSSSRVAASAFSRTSSAICASTGRSLRCSGGK
;
A
#
# COMPACT_ATOMS: atom_id res chain seq x y z
N MET A 1 -20.91 24.18 1.63
CA MET A 1 -19.60 24.38 0.99
C MET A 1 -18.89 23.05 0.98
N THR A 2 -18.34 22.65 -0.15
CA THR A 2 -17.61 21.37 -0.27
C THR A 2 -16.20 21.49 0.27
N ARG A 3 -15.67 20.40 0.84
CA ARG A 3 -14.31 20.27 1.33
C ARG A 3 -13.58 19.15 0.62
N SER A 4 -12.34 19.38 0.24
CA SER A 4 -11.55 18.35 -0.43
C SER A 4 -10.06 18.54 -0.16
N GLY A 5 -9.32 17.43 -0.08
CA GLY A 5 -7.88 17.50 0.14
C GLY A 5 -7.21 16.15 0.13
N PHE A 6 -5.88 16.20 0.16
CA PHE A 6 -5.00 15.05 0.10
C PHE A 6 -4.46 14.72 1.49
N VAL A 7 -4.58 13.44 1.90
CA VAL A 7 -4.01 12.94 3.17
C VAL A 7 -3.03 11.83 2.87
N ALA A 8 -1.78 12.04 3.25
CA ALA A 8 -0.71 11.07 3.11
C ALA A 8 -0.74 10.06 4.26
N ILE A 9 -0.73 8.75 3.96
CA ILE A 9 -0.69 7.70 4.98
C ILE A 9 0.74 7.21 5.16
N ALA A 10 1.34 7.54 6.29
CA ALA A 10 2.68 7.14 6.68
C ALA A 10 2.67 6.06 7.77
N GLY A 11 3.77 5.32 7.91
CA GLY A 11 3.91 4.31 8.96
C GLY A 11 4.85 3.19 8.55
N ARG A 12 5.28 2.38 9.52
CA ARG A 12 6.14 1.21 9.28
C ARG A 12 5.49 0.19 8.33
N PRO A 13 6.26 -0.70 7.70
CA PRO A 13 5.69 -1.87 7.03
C PRO A 13 4.81 -2.70 8.00
N ASN A 14 3.73 -3.26 7.49
CA ASN A 14 2.82 -4.18 8.20
C ASN A 14 2.03 -3.59 9.39
N VAL A 15 1.98 -2.27 9.56
CA VAL A 15 1.08 -1.62 10.55
C VAL A 15 -0.38 -1.59 10.08
N GLY A 16 -0.65 -1.88 8.79
CA GLY A 16 -1.98 -1.96 8.21
C GLY A 16 -2.41 -0.71 7.45
N LYS A 17 -1.48 0.08 6.87
CA LYS A 17 -1.79 1.28 6.07
C LYS A 17 -2.76 1.01 4.92
N SER A 18 -2.44 0.07 4.05
CA SER A 18 -3.27 -0.29 2.89
C SER A 18 -4.63 -0.86 3.31
N THR A 19 -4.70 -1.60 4.43
CA THR A 19 -5.96 -2.07 5.00
C THR A 19 -6.80 -0.89 5.49
N LEU A 20 -6.17 0.07 6.16
CA LEU A 20 -6.83 1.27 6.66
C LEU A 20 -7.28 2.17 5.50
N ALA A 21 -6.46 2.34 4.46
CA ALA A 21 -6.85 3.06 3.25
C ALA A 21 -8.11 2.45 2.61
N ASN A 22 -8.16 1.13 2.45
CA ASN A 22 -9.36 0.44 1.95
C ASN A 22 -10.58 0.65 2.86
N ALA A 23 -10.40 0.63 4.18
CA ALA A 23 -11.48 0.85 5.14
C ALA A 23 -12.01 2.30 5.12
N LEU A 24 -11.13 3.29 4.95
CA LEU A 24 -11.47 4.70 4.84
C LEU A 24 -12.22 5.00 3.53
N VAL A 25 -11.80 4.38 2.42
CA VAL A 25 -12.46 4.53 1.11
C VAL A 25 -13.78 3.76 1.04
N GLY A 26 -13.92 2.68 1.80
CA GLY A 26 -15.06 1.76 1.70
C GLY A 26 -14.99 0.82 0.48
N ALA A 27 -13.87 0.82 -0.25
CA ALA A 27 -13.64 0.00 -1.44
C ALA A 27 -12.19 -0.55 -1.45
N LYS A 28 -11.95 -1.60 -2.22
CA LYS A 28 -10.61 -2.18 -2.35
C LYS A 28 -9.79 -1.43 -3.38
N VAL A 29 -8.95 -0.51 -2.93
CA VAL A 29 -8.06 0.32 -3.78
C VAL A 29 -6.58 -0.06 -3.64
N ALA A 30 -6.19 -0.70 -2.54
CA ALA A 30 -4.82 -1.14 -2.29
C ALA A 30 -4.77 -2.62 -1.95
N ILE A 31 -3.69 -3.31 -2.36
CA ILE A 31 -3.49 -4.72 -2.02
C ILE A 31 -3.04 -4.88 -0.57
N ILE A 32 -3.46 -5.97 0.05
CA ILE A 32 -3.15 -6.31 1.43
C ILE A 32 -2.24 -7.54 1.45
N SER A 33 -1.11 -7.47 2.12
CA SER A 33 -0.24 -8.62 2.34
C SER A 33 0.56 -8.45 3.64
N ASP A 34 0.82 -9.56 4.33
CA ASP A 34 1.68 -9.59 5.50
C ASP A 34 3.17 -9.48 5.15
N LYS A 35 3.51 -9.51 3.86
CA LYS A 35 4.90 -9.36 3.40
C LYS A 35 5.33 -7.89 3.45
N PRO A 36 6.58 -7.60 3.88
CA PRO A 36 7.10 -6.24 3.87
C PRO A 36 7.15 -5.66 2.45
N GLN A 37 6.94 -4.33 2.33
CA GLN A 37 7.00 -3.58 1.06
C GLN A 37 5.96 -4.05 0.01
N THR A 38 4.74 -4.32 0.47
CA THR A 38 3.62 -4.67 -0.41
C THR A 38 3.31 -3.53 -1.38
N THR A 39 3.21 -2.30 -0.88
CA THR A 39 3.02 -1.08 -1.67
C THR A 39 4.37 -0.60 -2.19
N ARG A 40 4.54 -0.56 -3.51
CA ARG A 40 5.75 -0.08 -4.18
C ARG A 40 5.55 1.26 -4.88
N ARG A 41 4.31 1.62 -5.17
CA ARG A 41 3.89 2.89 -5.76
C ARG A 41 2.89 3.52 -4.81
N ALA A 42 2.88 4.84 -4.71
CA ALA A 42 1.81 5.55 -4.03
C ALA A 42 0.50 5.26 -4.80
N ILE A 43 -0.53 4.87 -4.07
CA ILE A 43 -1.86 4.59 -4.59
C ILE A 43 -2.78 5.64 -3.99
N ARG A 44 -3.56 6.32 -4.82
CA ARG A 44 -4.58 7.25 -4.36
C ARG A 44 -5.90 6.51 -4.23
N GLY A 45 -6.41 6.44 -3.01
CA GLY A 45 -7.75 6.01 -2.70
C GLY A 45 -8.64 7.23 -2.51
N ILE A 46 -9.84 7.23 -3.08
CA ILE A 46 -10.76 8.37 -3.07
C ILE A 46 -11.99 7.97 -2.27
N ALA A 47 -12.22 8.66 -1.15
CA ALA A 47 -13.44 8.56 -0.36
C ALA A 47 -14.26 9.83 -0.58
N THR A 48 -15.48 9.68 -1.07
CA THR A 48 -16.38 10.80 -1.35
C THR A 48 -17.63 10.70 -0.49
N GLY A 49 -17.98 11.78 0.19
CA GLY A 49 -19.22 11.98 0.88
C GLY A 49 -20.11 12.99 0.15
N GLU A 50 -21.15 13.46 0.80
CA GLU A 50 -22.14 14.35 0.21
C GLU A 50 -21.53 15.73 -0.10
N ASP A 51 -20.71 16.26 0.81
CA ASP A 51 -20.09 17.58 0.77
C ASP A 51 -18.58 17.58 0.96
N TRP A 52 -17.93 16.40 0.92
CA TRP A 52 -16.50 16.27 1.11
C TRP A 52 -15.88 15.17 0.21
N GLN A 53 -14.61 15.35 -0.09
CA GLN A 53 -13.79 14.35 -0.79
C GLN A 53 -12.41 14.26 -0.15
N LEU A 54 -12.07 13.08 0.35
CA LEU A 54 -10.79 12.76 0.97
C LEU A 54 -9.96 11.89 0.01
N VAL A 55 -8.83 12.41 -0.45
CA VAL A 55 -7.91 11.68 -1.32
C VAL A 55 -6.76 11.12 -0.46
N LEU A 56 -6.76 9.82 -0.27
CA LEU A 56 -5.77 9.10 0.54
C LEU A 56 -4.60 8.66 -0.31
N VAL A 57 -3.39 9.04 0.04
CA VAL A 57 -2.16 8.61 -0.63
C VAL A 57 -1.50 7.53 0.22
N ASP A 58 -1.68 6.24 -0.16
CA ASP A 58 -1.03 5.10 0.54
C ASP A 58 0.45 5.04 0.17
N LEU A 59 1.28 5.52 1.08
CA LEU A 59 2.72 5.54 0.88
C LEU A 59 3.37 4.18 1.19
N PRO A 60 4.42 3.81 0.46
CA PRO A 60 5.26 2.67 0.83
C PRO A 60 5.69 2.76 2.29
N GLY A 61 5.76 1.61 2.99
CA GLY A 61 6.16 1.59 4.40
C GLY A 61 7.51 2.26 4.62
N VAL A 62 7.49 3.33 5.41
CA VAL A 62 8.69 4.13 5.71
C VAL A 62 9.57 3.39 6.70
N GLN A 63 10.86 3.30 6.39
CA GLN A 63 11.89 2.73 7.26
C GLN A 63 13.21 3.47 7.07
N ARG A 64 14.12 3.33 8.03
CA ARG A 64 15.46 3.93 7.88
C ARG A 64 16.11 3.42 6.59
N PRO A 65 16.67 4.31 5.76
CA PRO A 65 17.37 3.92 4.55
C PRO A 65 18.53 2.97 4.89
N ARG A 66 18.61 1.86 4.16
CA ARG A 66 19.72 0.89 4.26
C ARG A 66 20.43 0.71 2.94
N ASP A 67 19.78 1.08 1.84
CA ASP A 67 20.24 0.94 0.48
C ASP A 67 19.68 2.04 -0.42
N VAL A 68 20.10 2.06 -1.68
CA VAL A 68 19.66 3.06 -2.68
C VAL A 68 18.16 3.01 -2.92
N LEU A 69 17.54 1.83 -2.83
CA LEU A 69 16.10 1.68 -3.05
C LEU A 69 15.32 2.34 -1.92
N THR A 70 15.67 2.05 -0.67
CA THR A 70 15.01 2.64 0.50
C THR A 70 15.22 4.15 0.58
N THR A 71 16.37 4.67 0.14
CA THR A 71 16.62 6.11 0.03
C THR A 71 15.70 6.76 -1.01
N ARG A 72 15.50 6.14 -2.17
CA ARG A 72 14.57 6.65 -3.20
C ARG A 72 13.12 6.62 -2.72
N MET A 73 12.73 5.58 -1.99
CA MET A 73 11.40 5.47 -1.39
C MET A 73 11.17 6.59 -0.36
N GLN A 74 12.14 6.90 0.48
CA GLN A 74 12.05 7.98 1.45
C GLN A 74 11.88 9.36 0.78
N ARG A 75 12.70 9.69 -0.23
CA ARG A 75 12.55 10.94 -0.99
C ARG A 75 11.19 11.10 -1.67
N ARG A 76 10.58 9.97 -2.04
CA ARG A 76 9.23 9.99 -2.58
C ARG A 76 8.20 10.30 -1.50
N VAL A 77 8.33 9.69 -0.33
CA VAL A 77 7.47 9.98 0.83
C VAL A 77 7.55 11.46 1.20
N GLU A 78 8.74 12.03 1.27
CA GLU A 78 8.95 13.46 1.56
C GLU A 78 8.20 14.36 0.56
N ARG A 79 8.28 14.09 -0.75
CA ARG A 79 7.54 14.88 -1.77
C ARG A 79 6.02 14.76 -1.65
N GLU A 80 5.52 13.52 -1.43
CA GLU A 80 4.06 13.33 -1.29
C GLU A 80 3.54 13.97 0.01
N LEU A 81 4.39 14.15 1.03
CA LEU A 81 4.05 14.88 2.24
C LEU A 81 4.01 16.40 2.01
N ASP A 82 4.91 16.92 1.19
CA ASP A 82 4.94 18.35 0.84
C ASP A 82 3.69 18.77 0.04
N ASP A 83 3.11 17.85 -0.73
CA ASP A 83 1.92 18.07 -1.56
C ASP A 83 0.60 17.72 -0.84
N ALA A 84 0.63 17.26 0.42
CA ALA A 84 -0.55 16.85 1.17
C ALA A 84 -1.13 17.99 2.01
N ASP A 85 -2.45 17.95 2.27
CA ASP A 85 -3.16 18.84 3.20
C ASP A 85 -3.16 18.31 4.65
N GLY A 86 -2.77 17.04 4.83
CA GLY A 86 -2.65 16.41 6.14
C GLY A 86 -1.91 15.07 6.07
N CYS A 87 -1.49 14.57 7.21
CA CYS A 87 -0.80 13.29 7.30
C CYS A 87 -1.41 12.38 8.37
N LEU A 88 -1.56 11.10 8.03
CA LEU A 88 -1.99 10.03 8.93
C LEU A 88 -0.81 9.14 9.29
N LEU A 89 -0.31 9.22 10.51
CA LEU A 89 0.69 8.30 11.05
C LEU A 89 0.01 7.05 11.61
N VAL A 90 0.20 5.90 10.96
CA VAL A 90 -0.37 4.63 11.41
C VAL A 90 0.64 3.85 12.23
N VAL A 91 0.27 3.49 13.46
CA VAL A 91 1.05 2.65 14.37
C VAL A 91 0.28 1.37 14.71
N ASN A 92 0.97 0.34 15.17
CA ASN A 92 0.37 -0.96 15.47
C ASN A 92 0.19 -1.14 16.98
N ALA A 93 -1.05 -1.34 17.45
CA ALA A 93 -1.39 -1.54 18.85
C ALA A 93 -0.70 -2.76 19.50
N GLU A 94 -0.55 -3.88 18.74
CA GLU A 94 0.11 -5.09 19.26
C GLU A 94 1.60 -4.83 19.56
N GLN A 95 2.29 -4.19 18.62
CA GLN A 95 3.74 -3.96 18.68
C GLN A 95 4.10 -2.76 19.55
N GLY A 96 3.16 -1.82 19.72
CA GLY A 96 3.42 -0.54 20.39
C GLY A 96 4.36 0.37 19.60
N ILE A 97 4.78 1.46 20.24
CA ILE A 97 5.65 2.48 19.65
C ILE A 97 7.10 2.03 19.66
N GLY A 98 7.65 1.75 18.49
CA GLY A 98 9.03 1.33 18.32
C GLY A 98 9.96 2.41 17.76
N PRO A 99 11.28 2.08 17.61
CA PRO A 99 12.26 3.00 17.04
C PRO A 99 11.93 3.47 15.60
N GLY A 100 11.23 2.63 14.83
CA GLY A 100 10.76 2.97 13.48
C GLY A 100 9.66 4.01 13.50
N ASP A 101 8.70 3.90 14.42
CA ASP A 101 7.62 4.89 14.56
C ASP A 101 8.18 6.24 15.00
N ARG A 102 9.11 6.26 15.97
CA ARG A 102 9.81 7.49 16.39
C ARG A 102 10.66 8.11 15.28
N PHE A 103 11.20 7.32 14.37
CA PHE A 103 11.90 7.84 13.20
C PHE A 103 10.93 8.53 12.24
N ILE A 104 9.79 7.91 11.95
CA ILE A 104 8.76 8.48 11.08
C ILE A 104 8.15 9.73 11.73
N ALA A 105 7.84 9.68 13.03
CA ALA A 105 7.34 10.81 13.78
C ALA A 105 8.26 12.04 13.65
N ARG A 106 9.59 11.86 13.81
CA ARG A 106 10.54 12.96 13.61
C ARG A 106 10.59 13.49 12.19
N LEU A 107 10.38 12.63 11.18
CA LEU A 107 10.27 13.05 9.79
C LEU A 107 9.04 13.93 9.58
N LEU A 108 7.90 13.53 10.17
CA LEU A 108 6.63 14.26 10.08
C LEU A 108 6.61 15.54 10.91
N GLY A 109 7.34 15.60 12.03
CA GLY A 109 7.45 16.79 12.85
C GLY A 109 8.11 18.00 12.18
N GLY A 110 8.73 17.79 11.01
CA GLY A 110 9.22 18.87 10.13
C GLY A 110 8.24 19.28 9.03
N ALA A 111 7.11 18.59 8.89
CA ALA A 111 6.08 18.92 7.91
C ALA A 111 5.22 20.09 8.40
N SER A 112 4.78 20.95 7.48
CA SER A 112 3.90 22.09 7.77
C SER A 112 2.40 21.76 7.80
N VAL A 113 2.07 20.47 7.74
CA VAL A 113 0.69 19.96 7.66
C VAL A 113 0.26 19.28 8.96
N PRO A 114 -1.05 19.29 9.32
CA PRO A 114 -1.54 18.61 10.50
C PRO A 114 -1.26 17.10 10.42
N VAL A 115 -0.78 16.53 11.52
CA VAL A 115 -0.50 15.10 11.66
C VAL A 115 -1.49 14.48 12.63
N VAL A 116 -2.22 13.46 12.18
CA VAL A 116 -3.13 12.66 13.01
C VAL A 116 -2.51 11.27 13.21
N ILE A 117 -2.60 10.73 14.43
CA ILE A 117 -2.05 9.41 14.75
C ILE A 117 -3.19 8.39 14.83
N ALA A 118 -3.11 7.31 14.03
CA ALA A 118 -4.02 6.17 14.14
C ALA A 118 -3.32 4.98 14.80
N VAL A 119 -3.80 4.56 15.96
CA VAL A 119 -3.39 3.32 16.64
C VAL A 119 -4.26 2.19 16.09
N ASN A 120 -3.74 1.46 15.10
CA ASN A 120 -4.46 0.43 14.37
C ASN A 120 -4.33 -0.96 15.01
N LYS A 121 -5.24 -1.87 14.66
CA LYS A 121 -5.36 -3.26 15.14
C LYS A 121 -5.78 -3.35 16.61
N ILE A 122 -6.64 -2.45 17.06
CA ILE A 122 -7.17 -2.49 18.42
C ILE A 122 -7.97 -3.77 18.71
N ASP A 123 -8.48 -4.44 17.68
CA ASP A 123 -9.15 -5.73 17.76
C ASP A 123 -8.26 -6.88 18.28
N ARG A 124 -6.96 -6.66 18.36
CA ARG A 124 -5.96 -7.66 18.76
C ARG A 124 -5.33 -7.43 20.13
N VAL A 125 -5.76 -6.40 20.84
CA VAL A 125 -5.17 -6.02 22.13
C VAL A 125 -6.23 -5.85 23.20
N THR A 126 -5.83 -6.00 24.46
CA THR A 126 -6.68 -5.70 25.61
C THR A 126 -6.82 -4.20 25.83
N ARG A 127 -7.87 -3.77 26.55
CA ARG A 127 -8.08 -2.34 26.90
C ARG A 127 -6.89 -1.73 27.64
N GLY A 128 -6.27 -2.47 28.56
CA GLY A 128 -5.10 -1.99 29.30
C GLY A 128 -3.91 -1.74 28.36
N ARG A 129 -3.62 -2.69 27.45
CA ARG A 129 -2.56 -2.52 26.47
C ARG A 129 -2.85 -1.36 25.50
N LEU A 130 -4.10 -1.19 25.10
CA LEU A 130 -4.50 -0.05 24.26
C LEU A 130 -4.23 1.28 24.95
N ALA A 131 -4.60 1.44 26.23
CA ALA A 131 -4.34 2.66 26.98
C ALA A 131 -2.85 3.01 27.07
N GLU A 132 -1.98 2.02 27.29
CA GLU A 132 -0.53 2.19 27.28
C GLU A 132 -0.05 2.73 25.93
N VAL A 133 -0.48 2.09 24.83
CA VAL A 133 -0.04 2.47 23.47
C VAL A 133 -0.56 3.84 23.07
N LEU A 134 -1.79 4.19 23.42
CA LEU A 134 -2.34 5.54 23.21
C LEU A 134 -1.53 6.61 23.96
N THR A 135 -1.17 6.34 25.23
CA THR A 135 -0.31 7.22 26.01
C THR A 135 1.08 7.38 25.39
N ASP A 136 1.66 6.30 24.87
CA ASP A 136 2.97 6.36 24.21
C ASP A 136 2.90 7.02 22.82
N ALA A 137 1.77 6.89 22.11
CA ALA A 137 1.53 7.58 20.86
C ALA A 137 1.44 9.09 21.05
N ALA A 138 0.73 9.54 22.08
CA ALA A 138 0.65 10.96 22.43
C ALA A 138 2.04 11.58 22.76
N LYS A 139 2.98 10.78 23.28
CA LYS A 139 4.37 11.23 23.56
C LYS A 139 5.24 11.35 22.30
N LEU A 140 4.74 11.03 21.12
CA LEU A 140 5.52 11.21 19.88
C LEU A 140 5.70 12.67 19.48
N ASP A 141 4.85 13.56 20.03
CA ASP A 141 4.93 15.03 19.86
C ASP A 141 4.93 15.46 18.38
N VAL A 142 4.07 14.83 17.58
CA VAL A 142 3.93 15.12 16.14
C VAL A 142 2.51 15.41 15.70
N GLY A 143 1.54 15.31 16.61
CA GLY A 143 0.13 15.61 16.39
C GLY A 143 -0.64 15.47 17.70
N ASP A 144 -1.65 16.31 17.86
CA ASP A 144 -2.45 16.37 19.09
C ASP A 144 -3.55 15.30 19.13
N ASP A 145 -3.91 14.75 17.95
CA ASP A 145 -5.04 13.85 17.79
C ASP A 145 -4.61 12.39 17.59
N VAL A 146 -5.05 11.53 18.54
CA VAL A 146 -4.75 10.09 18.53
C VAL A 146 -6.04 9.29 18.47
N PHE A 147 -6.23 8.52 17.39
CA PHE A 147 -7.43 7.71 17.16
C PHE A 147 -7.14 6.21 17.31
N PRO A 148 -7.84 5.51 18.23
CA PRO A 148 -7.84 4.06 18.24
C PRO A 148 -8.72 3.54 17.11
N VAL A 149 -8.16 2.69 16.22
CA VAL A 149 -8.89 2.15 15.06
C VAL A 149 -8.64 0.66 14.85
N SER A 150 -9.61 -0.01 14.26
CA SER A 150 -9.40 -1.32 13.64
C SER A 150 -9.80 -1.24 12.17
N ALA A 151 -8.81 -1.20 11.30
CA ALA A 151 -9.03 -1.25 9.87
C ALA A 151 -9.74 -2.54 9.40
N ARG A 152 -9.73 -3.60 10.24
CA ARG A 152 -10.36 -4.88 9.94
C ARG A 152 -11.83 -4.92 10.31
N THR A 153 -12.20 -4.39 11.46
CA THR A 153 -13.59 -4.40 11.97
C THR A 153 -14.36 -3.13 11.62
N GLY A 154 -13.67 -2.05 11.25
CA GLY A 154 -14.24 -0.75 11.00
C GLY A 154 -14.35 0.14 12.25
N ASP A 155 -13.98 -0.39 13.43
CA ASP A 155 -14.05 0.36 14.68
C ASP A 155 -13.17 1.62 14.61
N GLY A 156 -13.71 2.78 14.99
CA GLY A 156 -13.03 4.07 15.01
C GLY A 156 -12.77 4.70 13.63
N VAL A 157 -13.00 3.97 12.53
CA VAL A 157 -12.72 4.47 11.16
C VAL A 157 -13.58 5.68 10.82
N ARG A 158 -14.88 5.65 11.17
CA ARG A 158 -15.79 6.78 10.90
C ARG A 158 -15.36 8.05 11.63
N ALA A 159 -15.00 7.95 12.90
CA ALA A 159 -14.53 9.10 13.69
C ALA A 159 -13.25 9.71 13.10
N LEU A 160 -12.35 8.86 12.58
CA LEU A 160 -11.12 9.29 11.90
C LEU A 160 -11.43 10.03 10.59
N VAL A 161 -12.41 9.55 9.80
CA VAL A 161 -12.86 10.24 8.57
C VAL A 161 -13.45 11.60 8.92
N ASP A 162 -14.40 11.65 9.87
CA ASP A 162 -15.08 12.89 10.27
C ASP A 162 -14.07 13.93 10.79
N HIS A 163 -13.03 13.49 11.51
CA HIS A 163 -11.94 14.36 11.94
C HIS A 163 -11.15 14.92 10.76
N PHE A 164 -10.70 14.07 9.80
CA PHE A 164 -10.00 14.57 8.63
C PHE A 164 -10.84 15.54 7.81
N VAL A 165 -12.14 15.25 7.60
CA VAL A 165 -13.05 16.15 6.90
C VAL A 165 -13.09 17.54 7.56
N SER A 166 -13.00 17.63 8.89
CA SER A 166 -12.95 18.91 9.59
C SER A 166 -11.66 19.71 9.33
N LEU A 167 -10.56 19.02 9.02
CA LEU A 167 -9.25 19.61 8.72
C LEU A 167 -9.10 20.00 7.24
N LEU A 168 -9.91 19.41 6.34
CA LEU A 168 -9.78 19.67 4.90
C LEU A 168 -10.09 21.13 4.55
N PRO A 169 -9.36 21.71 3.59
CA PRO A 169 -9.68 23.02 3.05
C PRO A 169 -11.01 23.02 2.27
N GLU A 170 -11.62 24.17 2.17
CA GLU A 170 -12.75 24.37 1.27
C GLU A 170 -12.29 24.37 -0.19
N GLY A 171 -12.95 23.56 -1.02
CA GLY A 171 -12.57 23.39 -2.42
C GLY A 171 -13.50 22.48 -3.20
N PRO A 172 -13.41 22.49 -4.53
CA PRO A 172 -14.16 21.57 -5.40
C PRO A 172 -13.60 20.16 -5.29
N PHE A 173 -14.40 19.16 -5.64
CA PHE A 173 -13.92 17.78 -5.74
C PHE A 173 -12.86 17.64 -6.84
N TYR A 174 -11.80 16.90 -6.54
CA TYR A 174 -10.71 16.62 -7.48
C TYR A 174 -11.05 15.51 -8.47
N PHE A 175 -11.94 14.60 -8.07
CA PHE A 175 -12.32 13.40 -8.83
C PHE A 175 -13.84 13.24 -8.91
N PRO A 176 -14.37 12.55 -9.94
CA PRO A 176 -15.78 12.19 -9.99
C PRO A 176 -16.21 11.41 -8.73
N PRO A 177 -17.43 11.65 -8.20
CA PRO A 177 -17.88 11.04 -6.93
C PRO A 177 -17.88 9.51 -6.93
N GLU A 178 -18.04 8.88 -8.09
CA GLU A 178 -18.09 7.44 -8.25
C GLU A 178 -16.69 6.79 -8.31
N GLN A 179 -15.65 7.62 -8.42
CA GLN A 179 -14.29 7.13 -8.56
C GLN A 179 -13.67 6.84 -7.19
N HIS A 180 -13.21 5.61 -6.98
CA HIS A 180 -12.58 5.16 -5.74
C HIS A 180 -11.04 5.11 -5.80
N SER A 181 -10.44 5.18 -7.00
CA SER A 181 -8.98 5.16 -7.19
C SER A 181 -8.58 5.94 -8.43
N ASP A 182 -7.38 6.52 -8.42
CA ASP A 182 -6.78 7.17 -9.59
C ASP A 182 -6.07 6.18 -10.52
N GLN A 183 -6.03 4.88 -10.17
CA GLN A 183 -5.34 3.87 -10.95
C GLN A 183 -6.18 3.38 -12.13
N PRO A 184 -5.56 3.18 -13.32
CA PRO A 184 -6.18 2.44 -14.41
C PRO A 184 -6.60 1.03 -13.95
N GLU A 185 -7.73 0.54 -14.47
CA GLU A 185 -8.31 -0.75 -14.08
C GLU A 185 -7.34 -1.91 -14.31
N GLU A 186 -6.55 -1.86 -15.38
CA GLU A 186 -5.53 -2.88 -15.69
C GLU A 186 -4.46 -2.99 -14.60
N ILE A 187 -4.06 -1.84 -14.01
CA ILE A 187 -3.08 -1.83 -12.93
C ILE A 187 -3.71 -2.40 -11.64
N LEU A 188 -4.94 -2.04 -11.35
CA LEU A 188 -5.67 -2.58 -10.21
C LEU A 188 -5.82 -4.11 -10.33
N LEU A 189 -6.21 -4.61 -11.50
CA LEU A 189 -6.32 -6.05 -11.77
C LEU A 189 -4.97 -6.76 -11.61
N ALA A 190 -3.88 -6.20 -12.15
CA ALA A 190 -2.54 -6.75 -12.00
C ALA A 190 -2.11 -6.81 -10.52
N GLU A 191 -2.42 -5.81 -9.72
CA GLU A 191 -2.14 -5.79 -8.29
C GLU A 191 -3.00 -6.81 -7.52
N LEU A 192 -4.26 -7.03 -7.88
CA LEU A 192 -5.12 -8.06 -7.30
C LEU A 192 -4.58 -9.47 -7.59
N VAL A 193 -4.12 -9.73 -8.81
CA VAL A 193 -3.44 -10.99 -9.15
C VAL A 193 -2.17 -11.14 -8.32
N ARG A 194 -1.37 -10.09 -8.19
CA ARG A 194 -0.16 -10.10 -7.37
C ARG A 194 -0.46 -10.41 -5.90
N GLU A 195 -1.54 -9.88 -5.33
CA GLU A 195 -1.98 -10.20 -3.97
C GLU A 195 -2.22 -11.71 -3.80
N GLN A 196 -2.95 -12.33 -4.74
CA GLN A 196 -3.23 -13.77 -4.72
C GLN A 196 -1.96 -14.61 -4.83
N VAL A 197 -1.01 -14.20 -5.66
CA VAL A 197 0.29 -14.87 -5.78
C VAL A 197 1.07 -14.75 -4.47
N LEU A 198 1.12 -13.55 -3.87
CA LEU A 198 1.80 -13.32 -2.61
C LEU A 198 1.19 -14.12 -1.45
N ALA A 199 -0.14 -14.27 -1.41
CA ALA A 199 -0.85 -15.05 -0.40
C ALA A 199 -0.55 -16.55 -0.50
N ARG A 200 -0.34 -17.07 -1.72
CA ARG A 200 -0.11 -18.51 -1.98
C ARG A 200 1.36 -18.92 -1.97
N THR A 201 2.29 -17.97 -2.17
CA THR A 201 3.73 -18.27 -2.12
C THR A 201 4.24 -18.13 -0.69
N THR A 202 4.29 -19.25 0.05
CA THR A 202 5.09 -19.34 1.28
C THR A 202 6.57 -19.35 0.90
N PHE A 203 7.26 -18.23 1.06
CA PHE A 203 8.72 -18.22 0.95
C PHE A 203 9.27 -18.90 2.20
N SER A 204 9.60 -20.19 2.07
CA SER A 204 10.41 -20.89 3.06
C SER A 204 11.80 -20.24 3.05
N SER A 205 12.12 -19.45 4.07
CA SER A 205 13.47 -18.96 4.33
C SER A 205 14.28 -20.07 5.02
N SER A 206 14.41 -21.23 4.36
CA SER A 206 15.43 -22.21 4.69
C SER A 206 16.61 -21.95 3.76
N SER A 207 17.67 -21.41 4.33
CA SER A 207 19.02 -21.42 3.78
C SER A 207 19.41 -22.86 3.44
N SER A 208 19.29 -23.25 2.19
CA SER A 208 19.95 -24.42 1.63
C SER A 208 19.94 -24.33 0.11
N THR A 209 21.11 -24.38 -0.44
CA THR A 209 21.54 -24.33 -1.84
C THR A 209 21.02 -25.51 -2.68
N SER A 210 19.73 -25.79 -2.73
CA SER A 210 19.19 -26.95 -3.43
C SER A 210 17.92 -26.72 -4.26
N THR A 211 17.45 -25.50 -4.47
CA THR A 211 16.15 -25.26 -5.13
C THR A 211 16.28 -24.73 -6.56
N LEU A 212 17.42 -24.92 -7.22
CA LEU A 212 17.59 -24.58 -8.65
C LEU A 212 17.19 -25.72 -9.60
N ILE A 213 16.76 -26.89 -9.08
CA ILE A 213 16.44 -28.06 -9.93
C ILE A 213 14.93 -28.21 -10.19
N ALA A 214 14.04 -27.59 -9.41
CA ALA A 214 12.60 -27.78 -9.56
C ALA A 214 11.93 -26.90 -10.63
N CYS A 215 12.62 -25.88 -11.17
CA CYS A 215 12.09 -25.03 -12.25
C CYS A 215 12.38 -25.58 -13.66
N GLY A 216 13.18 -26.62 -13.77
CA GLY A 216 13.59 -27.22 -15.05
C GLY A 216 12.58 -28.16 -15.68
N SER A 217 11.57 -28.65 -14.97
CA SER A 217 10.61 -29.62 -15.52
C SER A 217 9.33 -29.01 -16.10
N SER A 218 8.99 -27.76 -15.76
CA SER A 218 7.80 -27.08 -16.33
C SER A 218 8.04 -26.43 -17.67
N SER A 219 9.30 -26.13 -18.02
CA SER A 219 9.64 -25.51 -19.32
C SER A 219 9.61 -26.48 -20.52
N ARG A 220 9.69 -27.80 -20.29
CA ARG A 220 9.59 -28.78 -21.38
C ARG A 220 8.17 -28.98 -21.90
N VAL A 221 7.15 -28.74 -21.07
CA VAL A 221 5.75 -28.85 -21.52
C VAL A 221 5.34 -27.64 -22.38
N ALA A 222 5.84 -26.44 -22.04
CA ALA A 222 5.58 -25.25 -22.85
C ALA A 222 6.29 -25.25 -24.20
N ALA A 223 7.52 -25.82 -24.29
CA ALA A 223 8.27 -25.93 -25.54
C ALA A 223 7.64 -26.92 -26.52
N SER A 224 7.01 -28.02 -26.04
CA SER A 224 6.34 -29.00 -26.91
C SER A 224 5.01 -28.49 -27.49
N ALA A 225 4.32 -27.59 -26.78
CA ALA A 225 3.09 -26.97 -27.28
C ALA A 225 3.38 -25.91 -28.37
N PHE A 226 4.50 -25.17 -28.23
CA PHE A 226 4.89 -24.15 -29.21
C PHE A 226 5.42 -24.76 -30.52
N SER A 227 6.09 -25.94 -30.46
CA SER A 227 6.57 -26.66 -31.63
C SER A 227 5.43 -27.21 -32.49
N ARG A 228 4.29 -27.60 -31.90
CA ARG A 228 3.16 -28.15 -32.69
C ARG A 228 2.33 -27.07 -33.39
N THR A 229 2.27 -25.85 -32.87
CA THR A 229 1.56 -24.74 -33.53
C THR A 229 2.36 -24.16 -34.72
N SER A 230 3.69 -24.15 -34.65
CA SER A 230 4.53 -23.72 -35.80
C SER A 230 4.48 -24.66 -36.99
N SER A 231 4.36 -25.97 -36.77
CA SER A 231 4.22 -26.95 -37.88
C SER A 231 2.87 -26.85 -38.59
N ALA A 232 1.82 -26.48 -37.90
CA ALA A 232 0.48 -26.36 -38.51
C ALA A 232 0.36 -25.13 -39.46
N ILE A 233 1.07 -24.04 -39.13
CA ILE A 233 1.05 -22.81 -39.94
C ILE A 233 1.88 -22.94 -41.20
N CYS A 234 2.94 -23.75 -41.19
CA CYS A 234 3.80 -23.98 -42.38
C CYS A 234 3.12 -24.85 -43.45
N ALA A 235 2.15 -25.67 -43.06
CA ALA A 235 1.44 -26.56 -44.01
C ALA A 235 0.31 -25.85 -44.79
N SER A 236 -0.15 -24.68 -44.38
CA SER A 236 -1.26 -24.00 -45.06
C SER A 236 -0.88 -22.93 -46.08
N THR A 237 0.37 -22.55 -46.20
CA THR A 237 0.80 -21.44 -47.09
C THR A 237 1.66 -21.81 -48.30
N GLY A 238 1.97 -23.07 -48.53
CA GLY A 238 2.53 -23.57 -49.81
C GLY A 238 3.80 -22.88 -50.38
N ARG A 239 4.60 -22.20 -49.54
CA ARG A 239 5.85 -21.55 -49.97
C ARG A 239 7.05 -22.12 -49.23
N SER A 240 7.88 -22.85 -49.95
CA SER A 240 9.18 -23.33 -49.49
C SER A 240 10.18 -22.16 -49.37
N LEU A 241 10.57 -21.80 -48.17
CA LEU A 241 11.74 -20.96 -47.93
C LEU A 241 12.95 -21.86 -47.66
N ARG A 242 13.93 -21.86 -48.59
CA ARG A 242 15.23 -22.51 -48.41
C ARG A 242 16.02 -21.76 -47.33
N CYS A 243 16.34 -22.42 -46.24
CA CYS A 243 17.35 -21.94 -45.31
C CYS A 243 18.73 -22.27 -45.88
N SER A 244 19.48 -21.23 -46.28
CA SER A 244 20.91 -21.35 -46.59
C SER A 244 21.67 -21.26 -45.26
N GLY A 245 22.37 -22.34 -44.90
CA GLY A 245 23.33 -22.35 -43.79
C GLY A 245 24.60 -21.61 -44.25
N GLY A 246 25.08 -20.67 -43.39
CA GLY A 246 26.39 -20.03 -43.45
C GLY A 246 27.16 -20.31 -42.16
N LYS A 247 28.40 -20.65 -42.33
CA LYS A 247 29.40 -21.10 -41.36
C LYS A 247 29.57 -20.16 -40.15
#